data_67dba40f7f0049ab2fada7908a85ae98
#
_entry.id   67dba40f7f0049ab2fada7908a85ae98
#
_cell.length_a   1.000
_cell.length_b   1.000
_cell.length_c   1.000
_cell.angle_alpha   90.00
_cell.angle_beta   90.00
_cell.angle_gamma   90.00
#
_symmetry.space_group_name_H-M   'P 1'
#
loop_
_entity.id
_entity.type
_entity.pdbx_description
1 polymer ?
#
loop_
_entity_poly.entity_id
_entity_poly.type
_entity_poly.pdbx_seq_one_letter_code
_entity_poly.pdbx_strand_id
1 'polypeptide(L)'
;MFRKLAAECFGTFWLVFGGCGSAVLAAGFPELGIGFAGVALAFGLTVLTMAFAVGHISGGHFNPAVTIGLWAGGRFPAKEVVGYVIAQVVGGIVAAALLYLIASGKTGFDAAASGFASNGYGEHSPGGYSMLSALVVELVLSAGFLLVIHGATDKFAPAGFAPIAIGLALTLIHLISIPVTNTSVNPAHSTAAAIFQGGWALEQLWFFWVVPIVGGIIGGLIYRTLLEKRN
;
A
#
# COMPACT_ATOMS: atom_id res chain seq x y z
N MET A 1 8.66 -21.81 -0.96
CA MET A 1 9.07 -20.42 -1.25
C MET A 1 8.44 -19.89 -2.55
N PHE A 2 8.68 -20.50 -3.73
CA PHE A 2 8.19 -19.98 -5.02
C PHE A 2 6.69 -19.59 -5.03
N ARG A 3 5.78 -20.47 -4.57
CA ARG A 3 4.34 -20.18 -4.52
C ARG A 3 4.01 -18.97 -3.65
N LYS A 4 4.71 -18.76 -2.53
CA LYS A 4 4.53 -17.59 -1.68
C LYS A 4 4.94 -16.31 -2.41
N LEU A 5 6.10 -16.32 -3.07
CA LEU A 5 6.59 -15.17 -3.83
C LEU A 5 5.68 -14.84 -5.02
N ALA A 6 5.16 -15.84 -5.72
CA ALA A 6 4.18 -15.64 -6.76
C ALA A 6 2.88 -15.00 -6.21
N ALA A 7 2.38 -15.47 -5.06
CA ALA A 7 1.20 -14.89 -4.41
C ALA A 7 1.43 -13.42 -4.00
N GLU A 8 2.59 -13.09 -3.45
CA GLU A 8 2.95 -11.70 -3.11
C GLU A 8 3.06 -10.82 -4.35
N CYS A 9 3.68 -11.34 -5.43
CA CYS A 9 3.78 -10.62 -6.70
C CYS A 9 2.39 -10.34 -7.30
N PHE A 10 1.52 -11.34 -7.40
CA PHE A 10 0.15 -11.16 -7.92
C PHE A 10 -0.69 -10.27 -7.02
N GLY A 11 -0.58 -10.40 -5.70
CA GLY A 11 -1.32 -9.56 -4.76
C GLY A 11 -0.91 -8.09 -4.84
N THR A 12 0.39 -7.80 -4.92
CA THR A 12 0.88 -6.43 -5.08
C THR A 12 0.58 -5.90 -6.48
N PHE A 13 0.67 -6.75 -7.51
CA PHE A 13 0.20 -6.40 -8.85
C PHE A 13 -1.26 -5.93 -8.83
N TRP A 14 -2.16 -6.70 -8.23
CA TRP A 14 -3.58 -6.36 -8.15
C TRP A 14 -3.82 -5.09 -7.35
N LEU A 15 -3.08 -4.91 -6.24
CA LEU A 15 -3.15 -3.71 -5.41
C LEU A 15 -2.81 -2.45 -6.22
N VAL A 16 -1.69 -2.47 -6.92
CA VAL A 16 -1.24 -1.32 -7.71
C VAL A 16 -2.12 -1.12 -8.95
N PHE A 17 -2.46 -2.18 -9.67
CA PHE A 17 -3.30 -2.10 -10.85
C PHE A 17 -4.71 -1.56 -10.54
N GLY A 18 -5.35 -2.05 -9.48
CA GLY A 18 -6.68 -1.60 -9.07
C GLY A 18 -6.66 -0.25 -8.37
N GLY A 19 -5.75 -0.06 -7.41
CA GLY A 19 -5.66 1.17 -6.62
C GLY A 19 -5.16 2.36 -7.45
N CYS A 20 -3.94 2.28 -8.00
CA CYS A 20 -3.42 3.35 -8.86
C CYS A 20 -4.23 3.48 -10.16
N GLY A 21 -4.71 2.36 -10.72
CA GLY A 21 -5.56 2.38 -11.91
C GLY A 21 -6.86 3.15 -11.69
N SER A 22 -7.50 2.98 -10.54
CA SER A 22 -8.69 3.76 -10.18
C SER A 22 -8.39 5.26 -10.09
N ALA A 23 -7.21 5.63 -9.56
CA ALA A 23 -6.79 7.02 -9.50
C ALA A 23 -6.47 7.61 -10.89
N VAL A 24 -5.70 6.88 -11.72
CA VAL A 24 -5.24 7.36 -13.03
C VAL A 24 -6.37 7.40 -14.06
N LEU A 25 -7.25 6.39 -14.06
CA LEU A 25 -8.25 6.21 -15.12
C LEU A 25 -9.64 6.75 -14.77
N ALA A 26 -10.03 6.70 -13.50
CA ALA A 26 -11.41 6.90 -13.11
C ALA A 26 -11.65 8.05 -12.13
N ALA A 27 -10.66 8.46 -11.33
CA ALA A 27 -10.87 9.46 -10.29
C ALA A 27 -11.38 10.81 -10.82
N GLY A 28 -10.76 11.31 -11.88
CA GLY A 28 -11.09 12.61 -12.52
C GLY A 28 -11.91 12.48 -13.81
N PHE A 29 -12.63 11.36 -14.01
CA PHE A 29 -13.46 11.21 -15.19
C PHE A 29 -14.56 12.28 -15.21
N PRO A 30 -14.79 12.98 -16.34
CA PRO A 30 -15.75 14.08 -16.38
C PRO A 30 -17.14 13.63 -15.91
N GLU A 31 -17.74 14.40 -14.98
CA GLU A 31 -19.10 14.24 -14.40
C GLU A 31 -19.35 12.94 -13.63
N LEU A 32 -18.69 11.84 -13.99
CA LEU A 32 -18.91 10.50 -13.42
C LEU A 32 -17.70 9.96 -12.66
N GLY A 33 -16.69 10.79 -12.38
CA GLY A 33 -15.47 10.40 -11.69
C GLY A 33 -15.73 9.93 -10.26
N ILE A 34 -14.93 8.94 -9.84
CA ILE A 34 -15.09 8.31 -8.51
C ILE A 34 -14.46 9.12 -7.37
N GLY A 35 -13.63 10.11 -7.69
CA GLY A 35 -12.98 10.96 -6.70
C GLY A 35 -12.16 10.20 -5.67
N PHE A 36 -11.77 10.88 -4.59
CA PHE A 36 -10.97 10.27 -3.52
C PHE A 36 -11.67 9.12 -2.81
N ALA A 37 -12.99 9.21 -2.62
CA ALA A 37 -13.74 8.15 -1.95
C ALA A 37 -13.74 6.84 -2.75
N GLY A 38 -13.92 6.93 -4.07
CA GLY A 38 -13.85 5.77 -4.95
C GLY A 38 -12.46 5.16 -5.01
N VAL A 39 -11.40 6.00 -5.07
CA VAL A 39 -10.00 5.53 -5.03
C VAL A 39 -9.70 4.84 -3.71
N ALA A 40 -10.11 5.43 -2.58
CA ALA A 40 -9.93 4.82 -1.26
C ALA A 40 -10.59 3.45 -1.16
N LEU A 41 -11.82 3.33 -1.65
CA LEU A 41 -12.55 2.05 -1.70
C LEU A 41 -11.83 1.05 -2.62
N ALA A 42 -11.35 1.46 -3.78
CA ALA A 42 -10.62 0.60 -4.70
C ALA A 42 -9.37 0.00 -4.07
N PHE A 43 -8.54 0.78 -3.39
CA PHE A 43 -7.37 0.26 -2.67
C PHE A 43 -7.75 -0.77 -1.61
N GLY A 44 -8.78 -0.52 -0.81
CA GLY A 44 -9.26 -1.48 0.19
C GLY A 44 -9.78 -2.77 -0.44
N LEU A 45 -10.55 -2.67 -1.53
CA LEU A 45 -11.07 -3.82 -2.25
C LEU A 45 -9.96 -4.68 -2.88
N THR A 46 -8.87 -4.08 -3.35
CA THR A 46 -7.75 -4.87 -3.90
C THR A 46 -7.14 -5.78 -2.84
N VAL A 47 -6.87 -5.25 -1.64
CA VAL A 47 -6.32 -6.05 -0.54
C VAL A 47 -7.34 -7.07 -0.05
N LEU A 48 -8.61 -6.68 0.13
CA LEU A 48 -9.67 -7.58 0.56
C LEU A 48 -9.79 -8.79 -0.37
N THR A 49 -9.91 -8.56 -1.67
CA THR A 49 -10.11 -9.62 -2.65
C THR A 49 -8.89 -10.53 -2.79
N MET A 50 -7.67 -9.95 -2.81
CA MET A 50 -6.46 -10.76 -2.93
C MET A 50 -6.07 -11.47 -1.63
N ALA A 51 -6.37 -10.92 -0.47
CA ALA A 51 -6.18 -11.64 0.79
C ALA A 51 -7.08 -12.88 0.87
N PHE A 52 -8.30 -12.84 0.35
CA PHE A 52 -9.13 -14.04 0.18
C PHE A 52 -8.58 -14.99 -0.90
N ALA A 53 -8.12 -14.46 -2.03
CA ALA A 53 -7.69 -15.29 -3.16
C ALA A 53 -6.37 -16.02 -2.91
N VAL A 54 -5.36 -15.36 -2.31
CA VAL A 54 -3.99 -15.90 -2.18
C VAL A 54 -3.40 -15.78 -0.77
N GLY A 55 -4.10 -15.16 0.18
CA GLY A 55 -3.60 -14.98 1.54
C GLY A 55 -3.27 -16.29 2.26
N HIS A 56 -4.01 -17.36 1.99
CA HIS A 56 -3.74 -18.71 2.51
C HIS A 56 -2.42 -19.33 2.00
N ILE A 57 -1.80 -18.74 0.95
CA ILE A 57 -0.53 -19.19 0.36
C ILE A 57 0.66 -18.47 0.97
N SER A 58 0.59 -17.13 1.07
CA SER A 58 1.73 -16.28 1.47
C SER A 58 1.56 -15.56 2.80
N GLY A 59 0.35 -15.45 3.30
CA GLY A 59 -0.03 -14.53 4.37
C GLY A 59 -0.65 -13.23 3.85
N GLY A 60 -0.53 -12.93 2.55
CA GLY A 60 -1.17 -11.78 1.90
C GLY A 60 -0.63 -10.44 2.38
N HIS A 61 0.68 -10.26 2.39
CA HIS A 61 1.31 -9.00 2.84
C HIS A 61 1.17 -7.89 1.81
N PHE A 62 1.52 -8.15 0.53
CA PHE A 62 1.45 -7.22 -0.62
C PHE A 62 2.12 -5.86 -0.40
N ASN A 63 2.99 -5.75 0.61
CA ASN A 63 3.51 -4.49 1.10
C ASN A 63 4.80 -4.71 1.90
N PRO A 64 5.95 -4.08 1.54
CA PRO A 64 7.19 -4.19 2.30
C PRO A 64 7.09 -3.72 3.75
N ALA A 65 6.34 -2.64 4.03
CA ALA A 65 6.16 -2.16 5.40
C ALA A 65 5.36 -3.16 6.26
N VAL A 66 4.36 -3.83 5.68
CA VAL A 66 3.63 -4.93 6.33
C VAL A 66 4.55 -6.12 6.60
N THR A 67 5.34 -6.54 5.60
CA THR A 67 6.26 -7.67 5.73
C THR A 67 7.28 -7.44 6.85
N ILE A 68 7.89 -6.25 6.88
CA ILE A 68 8.87 -5.88 7.91
C ILE A 68 8.20 -5.68 9.27
N GLY A 69 7.01 -5.10 9.32
CA GLY A 69 6.23 -4.96 10.55
C GLY A 69 5.81 -6.30 11.16
N LEU A 70 5.40 -7.27 10.35
CA LEU A 70 5.11 -8.64 10.80
C LEU A 70 6.37 -9.36 11.29
N TRP A 71 7.52 -9.16 10.65
CA TRP A 71 8.80 -9.65 11.15
C TRP A 71 9.14 -9.04 12.52
N ALA A 72 9.05 -7.72 12.68
CA ALA A 72 9.29 -7.03 13.94
C ALA A 72 8.34 -7.48 15.05
N GLY A 73 7.08 -7.72 14.70
CA GLY A 73 6.06 -8.31 15.58
C GLY A 73 6.26 -9.79 15.89
N GLY A 74 7.28 -10.45 15.31
CA GLY A 74 7.61 -11.86 15.56
C GLY A 74 6.71 -12.88 14.84
N ARG A 75 5.93 -12.43 13.85
CA ARG A 75 5.00 -13.30 13.11
C ARG A 75 5.49 -13.68 11.70
N PHE A 76 6.68 -13.22 11.30
CA PHE A 76 7.26 -13.55 10.00
C PHE A 76 8.77 -13.83 10.11
N PRO A 77 9.32 -14.85 9.42
CA PRO A 77 10.72 -15.20 9.52
C PRO A 77 11.63 -14.25 8.72
N ALA A 78 12.69 -13.72 9.33
CA ALA A 78 13.63 -12.78 8.72
C ALA A 78 14.20 -13.25 7.36
N LYS A 79 14.47 -14.54 7.21
CA LYS A 79 15.02 -15.14 5.98
C LYS A 79 14.12 -15.03 4.75
N GLU A 80 12.82 -14.79 4.95
CA GLU A 80 11.84 -14.66 3.85
C GLU A 80 11.57 -13.19 3.47
N VAL A 81 11.96 -12.22 4.32
CA VAL A 81 11.65 -10.78 4.14
C VAL A 81 12.13 -10.26 2.78
N VAL A 82 13.40 -10.48 2.44
CA VAL A 82 13.99 -9.96 1.20
C VAL A 82 13.27 -10.51 -0.03
N GLY A 83 12.96 -11.81 -0.04
CA GLY A 83 12.23 -12.43 -1.15
C GLY A 83 10.84 -11.83 -1.34
N TYR A 84 10.11 -11.58 -0.24
CA TYR A 84 8.79 -10.94 -0.29
C TYR A 84 8.87 -9.51 -0.83
N VAL A 85 9.79 -8.70 -0.31
CA VAL A 85 9.99 -7.31 -0.76
C VAL A 85 10.28 -7.25 -2.26
N ILE A 86 11.16 -8.10 -2.77
CA ILE A 86 11.48 -8.17 -4.22
C ILE A 86 10.22 -8.55 -5.02
N ALA A 87 9.50 -9.60 -4.61
CA ALA A 87 8.29 -10.05 -5.30
C ALA A 87 7.21 -8.96 -5.34
N GLN A 88 7.02 -8.25 -4.24
CA GLN A 88 6.08 -7.13 -4.11
C GLN A 88 6.45 -5.97 -5.03
N VAL A 89 7.72 -5.54 -5.03
CA VAL A 89 8.19 -4.46 -5.90
C VAL A 89 8.04 -4.83 -7.38
N VAL A 90 8.42 -6.05 -7.76
CA VAL A 90 8.26 -6.55 -9.14
C VAL A 90 6.78 -6.55 -9.55
N GLY A 91 5.90 -7.09 -8.71
CA GLY A 91 4.46 -7.10 -8.98
C GLY A 91 3.90 -5.69 -9.17
N GLY A 92 4.29 -4.74 -8.32
CA GLY A 92 3.89 -3.34 -8.44
C GLY A 92 4.38 -2.69 -9.73
N ILE A 93 5.66 -2.88 -10.09
CA ILE A 93 6.23 -2.31 -11.33
C ILE A 93 5.53 -2.88 -12.59
N VAL A 94 5.28 -4.19 -12.63
CA VAL A 94 4.56 -4.81 -13.76
C VAL A 94 3.13 -4.24 -13.87
N ALA A 95 2.44 -4.05 -12.76
CA ALA A 95 1.11 -3.43 -12.73
C ALA A 95 1.15 -1.99 -13.28
N ALA A 96 2.09 -1.18 -12.80
CA ALA A 96 2.25 0.20 -13.25
C ALA A 96 2.62 0.30 -14.73
N ALA A 97 3.45 -0.64 -15.25
CA ALA A 97 3.78 -0.71 -16.67
C ALA A 97 2.53 -0.97 -17.55
N LEU A 98 1.68 -1.91 -17.15
CA LEU A 98 0.44 -2.18 -17.87
C LEU A 98 -0.55 -1.01 -17.75
N LEU A 99 -0.62 -0.37 -16.58
CA LEU A 99 -1.45 0.80 -16.38
C LEU A 99 -0.96 1.98 -17.24
N TYR A 100 0.35 2.19 -17.33
CA TYR A 100 0.95 3.19 -18.22
C TYR A 100 0.59 2.93 -19.68
N LEU A 101 0.70 1.67 -20.12
CA LEU A 101 0.32 1.26 -21.48
C LEU A 101 -1.16 1.58 -21.77
N ILE A 102 -2.06 1.27 -20.84
CA ILE A 102 -3.50 1.58 -20.98
C ILE A 102 -3.73 3.07 -21.03
N ALA A 103 -3.16 3.83 -20.10
CA ALA A 103 -3.36 5.29 -20.02
C ALA A 103 -2.78 6.01 -21.24
N SER A 104 -1.66 5.53 -21.80
CA SER A 104 -1.04 6.05 -23.01
C SER A 104 -1.90 5.86 -24.27
N GLY A 105 -2.93 5.03 -24.22
CA GLY A 105 -3.94 4.94 -25.29
C GLY A 105 -4.83 6.19 -25.40
N LYS A 106 -4.84 7.07 -24.40
CA LYS A 106 -5.53 8.35 -24.45
C LYS A 106 -4.64 9.42 -25.07
N THR A 107 -5.12 10.08 -26.12
CA THR A 107 -4.39 11.18 -26.76
C THR A 107 -4.07 12.29 -25.76
N GLY A 108 -2.79 12.70 -25.72
CA GLY A 108 -2.31 13.75 -24.80
C GLY A 108 -2.07 13.28 -23.35
N PHE A 109 -2.11 12.00 -23.07
CA PHE A 109 -1.71 11.50 -21.75
C PHE A 109 -0.22 11.74 -21.51
N ASP A 110 0.08 12.31 -20.34
CA ASP A 110 1.43 12.53 -19.85
C ASP A 110 1.50 12.07 -18.39
N ALA A 111 2.31 11.04 -18.11
CA ALA A 111 2.44 10.48 -16.78
C ALA A 111 3.09 11.45 -15.78
N ALA A 112 4.06 12.24 -16.24
CA ALA A 112 4.72 13.25 -15.40
C ALA A 112 3.74 14.36 -15.01
N ALA A 113 2.97 14.89 -15.96
CA ALA A 113 2.00 15.92 -15.71
C ALA A 113 0.78 15.44 -14.89
N SER A 114 0.36 14.18 -15.08
CA SER A 114 -0.75 13.58 -14.32
C SER A 114 -0.37 13.18 -12.89
N GLY A 115 0.91 13.15 -12.54
CA GLY A 115 1.41 12.63 -11.28
C GLY A 115 1.38 11.10 -11.15
N PHE A 116 0.74 10.39 -12.07
CA PHE A 116 0.62 8.93 -12.17
C PHE A 116 0.36 8.22 -10.83
N ALA A 117 -0.55 8.76 -10.03
CA ALA A 117 -0.88 8.29 -8.68
C ALA A 117 0.33 8.24 -7.70
N SER A 118 1.38 9.03 -7.95
CA SER A 118 2.57 9.08 -7.09
C SER A 118 2.30 9.74 -5.76
N ASN A 119 3.08 9.34 -4.77
CA ASN A 119 3.06 9.93 -3.43
C ASN A 119 3.99 11.13 -3.37
N GLY A 120 3.57 12.17 -2.61
CA GLY A 120 4.37 13.37 -2.47
C GLY A 120 4.03 14.19 -1.21
N TYR A 121 4.92 15.10 -0.86
CA TYR A 121 4.76 16.08 0.23
C TYR A 121 5.21 17.47 -0.23
N GLY A 122 4.90 18.49 0.56
CA GLY A 122 5.21 19.87 0.21
C GLY A 122 4.42 20.32 -1.03
N GLU A 123 5.10 20.84 -2.02
CA GLU A 123 4.48 21.28 -3.30
C GLU A 123 3.89 20.11 -4.12
N HIS A 124 4.30 18.88 -3.84
CA HIS A 124 3.78 17.66 -4.48
C HIS A 124 2.71 16.94 -3.65
N SER A 125 2.34 17.49 -2.49
CA SER A 125 1.18 17.04 -1.73
C SER A 125 -0.11 17.45 -2.45
N PRO A 126 -1.11 16.55 -2.60
CA PRO A 126 -2.39 16.95 -3.22
C PRO A 126 -3.07 18.15 -2.54
N GLY A 127 -2.96 18.26 -1.22
CA GLY A 127 -3.51 19.37 -0.44
C GLY A 127 -2.48 20.40 0.03
N GLY A 128 -1.22 20.34 -0.45
CA GLY A 128 -0.16 21.30 -0.06
C GLY A 128 0.40 21.09 1.35
N TYR A 129 0.30 19.89 1.90
CA TYR A 129 0.76 19.58 3.25
C TYR A 129 2.28 19.45 3.34
N SER A 130 2.85 19.93 4.45
CA SER A 130 4.29 19.91 4.70
C SER A 130 4.83 18.48 4.84
N MET A 131 6.17 18.34 4.73
CA MET A 131 6.86 17.08 5.01
C MET A 131 6.61 16.56 6.44
N LEU A 132 6.46 17.47 7.43
CA LEU A 132 6.15 17.07 8.81
C LEU A 132 4.75 16.45 8.90
N SER A 133 3.76 17.02 8.22
CA SER A 133 2.41 16.45 8.15
C SER A 133 2.41 15.08 7.47
N ALA A 134 3.17 14.95 6.39
CA ALA A 134 3.37 13.69 5.68
C ALA A 134 4.03 12.63 6.59
N LEU A 135 5.07 13.01 7.35
CA LEU A 135 5.75 12.13 8.29
C LEU A 135 4.78 11.59 9.36
N VAL A 136 4.00 12.47 9.96
CA VAL A 136 3.06 12.07 11.02
C VAL A 136 1.97 11.15 10.47
N VAL A 137 1.37 11.50 9.33
CA VAL A 137 0.26 10.71 8.78
C VAL A 137 0.73 9.33 8.30
N GLU A 138 1.84 9.25 7.55
CA GLU A 138 2.37 7.98 7.08
C GLU A 138 2.83 7.07 8.22
N LEU A 139 3.47 7.64 9.25
CA LEU A 139 3.92 6.91 10.43
C LEU A 139 2.74 6.32 11.21
N VAL A 140 1.76 7.17 11.56
CA VAL A 140 0.60 6.79 12.37
C VAL A 140 -0.27 5.78 11.64
N LEU A 141 -0.53 6.02 10.34
CA LEU A 141 -1.40 5.13 9.56
C LEU A 141 -0.73 3.78 9.26
N SER A 142 0.58 3.75 9.02
CA SER A 142 1.32 2.49 8.88
C SER A 142 1.34 1.70 10.19
N ALA A 143 1.56 2.37 11.32
CA ALA A 143 1.51 1.72 12.64
C ALA A 143 0.10 1.19 12.94
N GLY A 144 -0.93 1.98 12.71
CA GLY A 144 -2.34 1.58 12.87
C GLY A 144 -2.72 0.41 11.96
N PHE A 145 -2.23 0.41 10.72
CA PHE A 145 -2.46 -0.69 9.79
C PHE A 145 -1.87 -2.01 10.31
N LEU A 146 -0.64 -1.98 10.81
CA LEU A 146 -0.01 -3.16 11.42
C LEU A 146 -0.73 -3.62 12.70
N LEU A 147 -1.27 -2.70 13.50
CA LEU A 147 -2.12 -3.07 14.66
C LEU A 147 -3.37 -3.82 14.21
N VAL A 148 -4.05 -3.34 13.16
CA VAL A 148 -5.23 -4.02 12.60
C VAL A 148 -4.86 -5.39 12.03
N ILE A 149 -3.76 -5.48 11.27
CA ILE A 149 -3.30 -6.75 10.68
C ILE A 149 -2.99 -7.77 11.78
N HIS A 150 -2.19 -7.41 12.78
CA HIS A 150 -1.87 -8.30 13.89
C HIS A 150 -3.12 -8.72 14.67
N GLY A 151 -4.02 -7.78 14.96
CA GLY A 151 -5.26 -8.06 15.68
C GLY A 151 -6.21 -8.97 14.91
N ALA A 152 -6.45 -8.65 13.63
CA ALA A 152 -7.36 -9.42 12.78
C ALA A 152 -6.85 -10.84 12.46
N THR A 153 -5.53 -11.05 12.52
CA THR A 153 -4.89 -12.35 12.30
C THR A 153 -4.47 -13.06 13.59
N ASP A 154 -4.85 -12.53 14.75
CA ASP A 154 -4.58 -13.17 16.03
C ASP A 154 -5.38 -14.48 16.17
N LYS A 155 -4.80 -15.46 16.90
CA LYS A 155 -5.45 -16.76 17.14
C LYS A 155 -6.78 -16.67 17.89
N PHE A 156 -7.03 -15.55 18.58
CA PHE A 156 -8.29 -15.27 19.28
C PHE A 156 -9.27 -14.44 18.45
N ALA A 157 -8.85 -13.94 17.28
CA ALA A 157 -9.76 -13.22 16.39
C ALA A 157 -10.71 -14.20 15.66
N PRO A 158 -11.90 -13.72 15.24
CA PRO A 158 -12.82 -14.54 14.46
C PRO A 158 -12.16 -15.05 13.17
N ALA A 159 -12.10 -16.36 12.99
CA ALA A 159 -11.47 -16.96 11.82
C ALA A 159 -12.18 -16.55 10.51
N GLY A 160 -11.41 -16.27 9.47
CA GLY A 160 -11.92 -15.96 8.12
C GLY A 160 -12.29 -14.48 7.89
N PHE A 161 -12.32 -13.63 8.91
CA PHE A 161 -12.72 -12.22 8.76
C PHE A 161 -11.54 -11.25 8.53
N ALA A 162 -10.31 -11.70 8.74
CA ALA A 162 -9.12 -10.84 8.60
C ALA A 162 -9.06 -10.07 7.28
N PRO A 163 -9.30 -10.67 6.08
CA PRO A 163 -9.28 -9.96 4.82
C PRO A 163 -10.25 -8.78 4.75
N ILE A 164 -11.43 -8.90 5.38
CA ILE A 164 -12.44 -7.83 5.42
C ILE A 164 -11.94 -6.69 6.29
N ALA A 165 -11.48 -6.99 7.52
CA ALA A 165 -10.98 -5.97 8.44
C ALA A 165 -9.77 -5.22 7.86
N ILE A 166 -8.83 -5.93 7.25
CA ILE A 166 -7.61 -5.36 6.67
C ILE A 166 -7.93 -4.51 5.43
N GLY A 167 -8.80 -4.99 4.55
CA GLY A 167 -9.22 -4.22 3.37
C GLY A 167 -9.96 -2.94 3.74
N LEU A 168 -10.90 -3.00 4.71
CA LEU A 168 -11.61 -1.83 5.20
C LEU A 168 -10.69 -0.85 5.94
N ALA A 169 -9.69 -1.35 6.67
CA ALA A 169 -8.68 -0.50 7.29
C ALA A 169 -7.87 0.27 6.22
N LEU A 170 -7.49 -0.38 5.13
CA LEU A 170 -6.80 0.31 4.03
C LEU A 170 -7.70 1.33 3.35
N THR A 171 -9.00 1.05 3.18
CA THR A 171 -9.98 2.04 2.70
C THR A 171 -10.00 3.27 3.63
N LEU A 172 -10.12 3.06 4.94
CA LEU A 172 -10.12 4.14 5.92
C LEU A 172 -8.83 4.98 5.88
N ILE A 173 -7.68 4.33 5.77
CA ILE A 173 -6.37 4.96 5.64
C ILE A 173 -6.35 5.91 4.42
N HIS A 174 -6.83 5.45 3.27
CA HIS A 174 -6.90 6.26 2.06
C HIS A 174 -7.89 7.42 2.18
N LEU A 175 -9.05 7.21 2.80
CA LEU A 175 -10.02 8.28 3.08
C LEU A 175 -9.41 9.41 3.92
N ILE A 176 -8.47 9.09 4.82
CA ILE A 176 -7.78 10.07 5.67
C ILE A 176 -6.66 10.78 4.91
N SER A 177 -5.82 10.07 4.16
CA SER A 177 -4.49 10.55 3.79
C SER A 177 -4.26 10.82 2.30
N ILE A 178 -5.22 10.52 1.41
CA ILE A 178 -5.10 10.94 0.00
C ILE A 178 -4.82 12.46 -0.12
N PRO A 179 -5.52 13.37 0.59
CA PRO A 179 -5.20 14.80 0.50
C PRO A 179 -3.80 15.17 0.97
N VAL A 180 -3.19 14.38 1.87
CA VAL A 180 -1.91 14.70 2.51
C VAL A 180 -0.73 14.21 1.69
N THR A 181 -0.71 12.94 1.28
CA THR A 181 0.44 12.32 0.60
C THR A 181 0.06 11.53 -0.64
N ASN A 182 -1.20 11.56 -1.04
CA ASN A 182 -1.78 10.58 -1.94
C ASN A 182 -1.67 9.13 -1.41
N THR A 183 -1.54 8.99 -0.11
CA THR A 183 -1.46 7.76 0.68
C THR A 183 -0.43 6.75 0.17
N SER A 184 0.67 6.59 0.88
CA SER A 184 1.61 5.49 0.61
C SER A 184 1.30 4.26 1.46
N VAL A 185 1.68 4.29 2.71
CA VAL A 185 1.74 3.17 3.66
C VAL A 185 2.32 1.88 3.07
N ASN A 186 2.89 1.96 1.84
CA ASN A 186 3.36 0.82 1.07
C ASN A 186 4.51 1.19 0.12
N PRO A 187 5.77 0.88 0.45
CA PRO A 187 6.92 1.19 -0.39
C PRO A 187 6.87 0.62 -1.82
N ALA A 188 6.28 -0.58 -2.02
CA ALA A 188 6.19 -1.18 -3.36
C ALA A 188 5.23 -0.41 -4.27
N HIS A 189 4.09 0.03 -3.73
CA HIS A 189 3.14 0.91 -4.40
C HIS A 189 3.80 2.24 -4.80
N SER A 190 4.47 2.91 -3.86
CA SER A 190 5.14 4.18 -4.11
C SER A 190 6.24 4.06 -5.17
N THR A 191 7.03 2.98 -5.13
CA THR A 191 8.06 2.69 -6.13
C THR A 191 7.44 2.53 -7.52
N ALA A 192 6.37 1.76 -7.62
CA ALA A 192 5.70 1.48 -8.88
C ALA A 192 5.19 2.76 -9.57
N ALA A 193 4.55 3.66 -8.83
CA ALA A 193 4.07 4.93 -9.37
C ALA A 193 5.22 5.88 -9.71
N ALA A 194 6.22 6.02 -8.83
CA ALA A 194 7.34 6.94 -8.98
C ALA A 194 8.20 6.66 -10.22
N ILE A 195 8.39 5.39 -10.59
CA ILE A 195 9.17 5.01 -11.78
C ILE A 195 8.55 5.59 -13.06
N PHE A 196 7.23 5.63 -13.17
CA PHE A 196 6.54 6.12 -14.36
C PHE A 196 6.26 7.63 -14.34
N GLN A 197 6.10 8.22 -13.16
CA GLN A 197 6.05 9.67 -13.02
C GLN A 197 7.42 10.30 -13.28
N GLY A 198 8.51 9.65 -12.78
CA GLY A 198 9.87 10.20 -12.83
C GLY A 198 10.07 11.38 -11.87
N GLY A 199 11.01 12.27 -12.20
CA GLY A 199 11.24 13.54 -11.54
C GLY A 199 11.11 13.55 -10.01
N TRP A 200 10.28 14.43 -9.51
CA TRP A 200 10.09 14.66 -8.08
C TRP A 200 9.62 13.42 -7.30
N ALA A 201 8.86 12.52 -7.94
CA ALA A 201 8.39 11.33 -7.25
C ALA A 201 9.53 10.36 -6.93
N LEU A 202 10.55 10.26 -7.80
CA LEU A 202 11.77 9.50 -7.51
C LEU A 202 12.62 10.18 -6.44
N GLU A 203 12.70 11.52 -6.45
CA GLU A 203 13.44 12.30 -5.45
C GLU A 203 12.84 12.14 -4.04
N GLN A 204 11.52 12.05 -3.92
CA GLN A 204 10.82 11.87 -2.66
C GLN A 204 10.59 10.39 -2.27
N LEU A 205 10.93 9.43 -3.13
CA LEU A 205 10.64 8.00 -2.91
C LEU A 205 11.26 7.43 -1.63
N TRP A 206 12.45 7.89 -1.25
CA TRP A 206 13.13 7.46 -0.02
C TRP A 206 12.24 7.64 1.22
N PHE A 207 11.47 8.74 1.28
CA PHE A 207 10.57 9.03 2.39
C PHE A 207 9.47 7.96 2.52
N PHE A 208 8.88 7.57 1.40
CA PHE A 208 7.82 6.56 1.33
C PHE A 208 8.32 5.12 1.46
N TRP A 209 9.64 4.93 1.54
CA TRP A 209 10.26 3.70 2.04
C TRP A 209 10.48 3.76 3.54
N VAL A 210 11.12 4.79 4.02
CA VAL A 210 11.56 4.87 5.42
C VAL A 210 10.38 5.00 6.37
N VAL A 211 9.50 5.97 6.14
CA VAL A 211 8.45 6.31 7.10
C VAL A 211 7.41 5.20 7.27
N PRO A 212 6.85 4.60 6.20
CA PRO A 212 5.93 3.46 6.34
C PRO A 212 6.57 2.24 7.01
N ILE A 213 7.84 1.93 6.71
CA ILE A 213 8.56 0.82 7.36
C ILE A 213 8.72 1.07 8.87
N VAL A 214 9.13 2.30 9.26
CA VAL A 214 9.25 2.66 10.67
C VAL A 214 7.89 2.56 11.38
N GLY A 215 6.84 3.09 10.76
CA GLY A 215 5.48 2.97 11.27
C GLY A 215 5.06 1.50 11.42
N GLY A 216 5.33 0.67 10.43
CA GLY A 216 5.06 -0.77 10.45
C GLY A 216 5.79 -1.49 11.58
N ILE A 217 7.06 -1.20 11.80
CA ILE A 217 7.85 -1.73 12.92
C ILE A 217 7.22 -1.33 14.27
N ILE A 218 6.89 -0.04 14.43
CA ILE A 218 6.26 0.47 15.66
C ILE A 218 4.95 -0.26 15.91
N GLY A 219 4.05 -0.39 14.93
CA GLY A 219 2.78 -1.09 15.06
C GLY A 219 2.94 -2.56 15.43
N GLY A 220 3.87 -3.26 14.78
CA GLY A 220 4.20 -4.65 15.08
C GLY A 220 4.72 -4.84 16.52
N LEU A 221 5.62 -3.97 16.96
CA LEU A 221 6.17 -4.00 18.32
C LEU A 221 5.12 -3.65 19.38
N ILE A 222 4.29 -2.64 19.14
CA ILE A 222 3.18 -2.28 20.06
C ILE A 222 2.24 -3.49 20.24
N TYR A 223 1.81 -4.11 19.13
CA TYR A 223 0.94 -5.27 19.24
C TYR A 223 1.58 -6.39 20.06
N ARG A 224 2.80 -6.80 19.69
CA ARG A 224 3.54 -7.87 20.35
C ARG A 224 3.77 -7.64 21.84
N THR A 225 4.03 -6.40 22.24
CA THR A 225 4.41 -6.09 23.64
C THR A 225 3.24 -5.77 24.53
N LEU A 226 2.21 -5.09 23.99
CA LEU A 226 1.11 -4.55 24.80
C LEU A 226 -0.24 -5.25 24.59
N LEU A 227 -0.48 -5.81 23.38
CA LEU A 227 -1.83 -6.29 23.01
C LEU A 227 -1.90 -7.80 22.83
N GLU A 228 -0.80 -8.45 22.44
CA GLU A 228 -0.79 -9.90 22.21
C GLU A 228 -0.94 -10.66 23.53
N LYS A 229 -2.00 -11.45 23.63
CA LYS A 229 -2.24 -12.29 24.81
C LYS A 229 -1.18 -13.39 24.84
N ARG A 230 -0.32 -13.38 25.86
CA ARG A 230 0.63 -14.44 26.17
C ARG A 230 -0.08 -15.45 27.09
N ASN A 231 -0.15 -16.70 26.67
CA ASN A 231 -0.58 -17.81 27.55
C ASN A 231 0.59 -18.22 28.43
#